data_7b6d92755366797de47c98f034ead246
#
_entry.id   7b6d92755366797de47c98f034ead246
#
_cell.length_a   1.000
_cell.length_b   1.000
_cell.length_c   1.000
_cell.angle_alpha   90.00
_cell.angle_beta   90.00
_cell.angle_gamma   90.00
#
_symmetry.space_group_name_H-M   'P 1'
#
loop_
_entity.id
_entity.type
_entity.pdbx_description
1 polymer ?
#
loop_
_entity_poly.entity_id
_entity_poly.type
_entity_poly.pdbx_seq_one_letter_code
_entity_poly.pdbx_strand_id
1 'polypeptide(L)'
;AINAGIRFETSFVAGGISFVPYYGVRFTHLSNGVLKSDGTDNLDPNETPEPVSIHMSDSNIWQFPVGVNAGFEYTCAAGWKSRTMIDLAVIPTAGKRKTYFGDEGSGRFANSVTYRGKVGLQLAKGQHSFGLMYGAAAGAHGSFGQNVTLNYQFMY
;
A
#
# COMPACT_ATOMS: atom_id res chain seq x y z
N ALA A 1 2.32 15.32 3.01
CA ALA A 1 3.22 14.30 2.44
C ALA A 1 3.40 14.56 0.94
N ILE A 2 4.62 14.38 0.45
CA ILE A 2 4.95 14.45 -0.97
C ILE A 2 5.42 13.07 -1.39
N ASN A 3 4.85 12.55 -2.50
CA ASN A 3 5.23 11.25 -3.06
C ASN A 3 5.67 11.43 -4.50
N ALA A 4 6.80 10.82 -4.86
CA ALA A 4 7.29 10.73 -6.21
C ALA A 4 7.83 9.33 -6.47
N GLY A 5 7.74 8.85 -7.71
CA GLY A 5 8.27 7.53 -8.02
C GLY A 5 8.33 7.26 -9.51
N ILE A 6 9.17 6.31 -9.85
CA ILE A 6 9.32 5.78 -11.21
C ILE A 6 9.26 4.26 -11.15
N ARG A 7 8.63 3.65 -12.13
CA ARG A 7 8.50 2.19 -12.28
C ARG A 7 8.89 1.81 -13.70
N PHE A 8 9.68 0.77 -13.80
CA PHE A 8 10.06 0.14 -15.05
C PHE A 8 9.42 -1.24 -15.12
N GLU A 9 8.88 -1.59 -16.25
CA GLU A 9 8.26 -2.88 -16.47
C GLU A 9 8.47 -3.34 -17.91
N THR A 10 8.48 -4.64 -18.09
CA THR A 10 8.48 -5.27 -19.41
C THR A 10 7.46 -6.40 -19.40
N SER A 11 6.90 -6.72 -20.56
CA SER A 11 5.89 -7.76 -20.66
C SER A 11 6.33 -8.84 -21.64
N PHE A 12 6.04 -10.09 -21.31
CA PHE A 12 6.18 -11.23 -22.20
C PHE A 12 5.06 -12.25 -21.97
N VAL A 13 4.81 -13.07 -22.94
CA VAL A 13 3.76 -14.10 -22.86
C VAL A 13 4.40 -15.47 -23.00
N ALA A 14 4.07 -16.39 -22.10
CA ALA A 14 4.49 -17.78 -22.14
C ALA A 14 3.31 -18.68 -21.76
N GLY A 15 2.99 -19.66 -22.62
CA GLY A 15 1.91 -20.61 -22.35
C GLY A 15 0.53 -19.98 -22.18
N GLY A 16 0.26 -18.84 -22.82
CA GLY A 16 -1.00 -18.10 -22.68
C GLY A 16 -1.12 -17.25 -21.40
N ILE A 17 -0.05 -17.22 -20.60
CA ILE A 17 0.04 -16.38 -19.40
C ILE A 17 0.89 -15.16 -19.74
N SER A 18 0.39 -13.98 -19.44
CA SER A 18 1.15 -12.72 -19.52
C SER A 18 1.92 -12.52 -18.24
N PHE A 19 3.22 -12.27 -18.32
CA PHE A 19 4.10 -11.93 -17.21
C PHE A 19 4.62 -10.51 -17.39
N VAL A 20 4.53 -9.73 -16.33
CA VAL A 20 5.01 -8.34 -16.30
C VAL A 20 5.90 -8.15 -15.05
N PRO A 21 7.18 -8.57 -15.13
CA PRO A 21 8.14 -8.21 -14.08
C PRO A 21 8.34 -6.69 -14.06
N TYR A 22 8.52 -6.17 -12.86
CA TYR A 22 8.74 -4.76 -12.65
C TYR A 22 9.69 -4.47 -11.50
N TYR A 23 10.33 -3.33 -11.58
CA TYR A 23 11.07 -2.74 -10.49
C TYR A 23 10.88 -1.23 -10.48
N GLY A 24 11.16 -0.59 -9.36
CA GLY A 24 10.99 0.85 -9.29
C GLY A 24 11.63 1.47 -8.07
N VAL A 25 11.51 2.79 -8.01
CA VAL A 25 11.90 3.61 -6.87
C VAL A 25 10.74 4.52 -6.53
N ARG A 26 10.41 4.62 -5.26
CA ARG A 26 9.42 5.55 -4.72
C ARG A 26 10.05 6.32 -3.57
N PHE A 27 9.91 7.61 -3.63
CA PHE A 27 10.27 8.53 -2.55
C PHE A 27 9.01 9.06 -1.89
N THR A 28 9.01 9.10 -0.56
CA THR A 28 7.97 9.71 0.25
C THR A 28 8.60 10.65 1.25
N HIS A 29 8.24 11.91 1.20
CA HIS A 29 8.55 12.90 2.22
C HIS A 29 7.32 13.12 3.09
N LEU A 30 7.48 12.91 4.38
CA LEU A 30 6.48 13.23 5.39
C LEU A 30 6.99 14.47 6.14
N SER A 31 6.31 15.59 5.95
CA SER A 31 6.62 16.80 6.73
C SER A 31 6.14 16.62 8.18
N ASN A 32 6.86 17.27 9.08
CA ASN A 32 6.55 17.30 10.49
C ASN A 32 5.11 17.80 10.74
N GLY A 33 4.50 17.26 11.75
CA GLY A 33 3.24 17.72 12.31
C GLY A 33 3.41 17.97 13.80
N VAL A 34 2.66 18.90 14.33
CA VAL A 34 2.52 19.07 15.78
C VAL A 34 1.11 18.67 16.15
N LEU A 35 0.99 17.56 16.89
CA LEU A 35 -0.25 17.21 17.56
C LEU A 35 -0.27 17.97 18.89
N LYS A 36 -1.29 18.79 19.08
CA LYS A 36 -1.54 19.48 20.33
C LYS A 36 -2.78 18.88 20.96
N SER A 37 -2.66 18.41 22.18
CA SER A 37 -3.79 18.09 23.04
C SER A 37 -3.88 19.20 24.09
N ASP A 38 -5.08 19.69 24.35
CA ASP A 38 -5.35 20.65 25.42
C ASP A 38 -5.37 20.02 26.81
N GLY A 39 -5.14 18.70 26.88
CA GLY A 39 -5.03 17.97 28.14
C GLY A 39 -6.37 17.75 28.86
N THR A 40 -7.49 18.04 28.20
CA THR A 40 -8.82 17.97 28.84
C THR A 40 -9.46 16.57 28.81
N ASP A 41 -8.87 15.61 28.11
CA ASP A 41 -9.39 14.24 28.03
C ASP A 41 -8.97 13.42 29.26
N ASN A 42 -9.92 13.06 30.11
CA ASN A 42 -9.79 12.16 31.28
C ASN A 42 -9.04 12.71 32.50
N LEU A 43 -9.20 13.98 32.82
CA LEU A 43 -8.63 14.56 34.02
C LEU A 43 -9.45 14.25 35.28
N ASP A 44 -8.73 13.95 36.38
CA ASP A 44 -9.28 14.09 37.73
C ASP A 44 -9.71 15.56 37.93
N PRO A 45 -10.90 15.84 38.50
CA PRO A 45 -11.38 17.21 38.70
C PRO A 45 -10.42 18.13 39.46
N ASN A 46 -9.38 17.59 40.07
CA ASN A 46 -8.38 18.32 40.86
C ASN A 46 -7.04 18.51 40.12
N GLU A 47 -6.90 18.01 38.88
CA GLU A 47 -5.68 18.18 38.08
C GLU A 47 -5.82 19.34 37.09
N THR A 48 -4.79 20.19 37.02
CA THR A 48 -4.72 21.23 36.00
C THR A 48 -4.33 20.62 34.67
N PRO A 49 -5.07 20.90 33.56
CA PRO A 49 -4.73 20.40 32.25
C PRO A 49 -3.33 20.86 31.81
N GLU A 50 -2.42 19.92 31.58
CA GLU A 50 -1.14 20.25 30.95
C GLU A 50 -1.22 20.02 29.46
N PRO A 51 -1.04 21.05 28.62
CA PRO A 51 -1.08 20.88 27.17
C PRO A 51 0.12 20.06 26.71
N VAL A 52 -0.15 18.91 26.11
CA VAL A 52 0.88 18.04 25.53
C VAL A 52 1.07 18.40 24.06
N SER A 53 2.30 18.72 23.70
CA SER A 53 2.69 18.95 22.30
C SER A 53 3.59 17.81 21.82
N ILE A 54 3.10 17.02 20.90
CA ILE A 54 3.87 15.93 20.27
C ILE A 54 4.46 16.45 18.95
N HIS A 55 5.76 16.55 18.88
CA HIS A 55 6.48 16.95 17.67
C HIS A 55 6.87 15.70 16.87
N MET A 56 6.32 15.57 15.68
CA MET A 56 6.76 14.54 14.73
C MET A 56 7.86 15.09 13.85
N SER A 57 9.01 14.44 13.82
CA SER A 57 10.13 14.86 12.96
C SER A 57 9.89 14.48 11.50
N ASP A 58 10.39 15.33 10.57
CA ASP A 58 10.40 15.05 9.14
C ASP A 58 11.01 13.67 8.84
N SER A 59 10.40 13.00 7.88
CA SER A 59 10.84 11.67 7.47
C SER A 59 10.91 11.55 5.96
N ASN A 60 12.07 11.06 5.49
CA ASN A 60 12.31 10.72 4.10
C ASN A 60 12.40 9.20 3.98
N ILE A 61 11.56 8.63 3.14
CA ILE A 61 11.45 7.19 2.93
C ILE A 61 11.67 6.89 1.46
N TRP A 62 12.56 5.94 1.21
CA TRP A 62 12.80 5.37 -0.10
C TRP A 62 12.32 3.93 -0.13
N GLN A 63 11.55 3.58 -1.14
CA GLN A 63 11.06 2.22 -1.37
C GLN A 63 11.52 1.75 -2.73
N PHE A 64 11.94 0.48 -2.79
CA PHE A 64 12.47 -0.16 -4.00
C PHE A 64 11.61 -1.39 -4.34
N PRO A 65 10.38 -1.21 -4.87
CA PRO A 65 9.53 -2.32 -5.22
C PRO A 65 10.14 -3.14 -6.36
N VAL A 66 10.22 -4.46 -6.15
CA VAL A 66 10.55 -5.45 -7.17
C VAL A 66 9.47 -6.50 -7.15
N GLY A 67 8.92 -6.84 -8.29
CA GLY A 67 7.80 -7.77 -8.35
C GLY A 67 7.51 -8.30 -9.74
N VAL A 68 6.50 -9.16 -9.79
CA VAL A 68 5.95 -9.70 -11.03
C VAL A 68 4.43 -9.71 -10.96
N ASN A 69 3.81 -9.25 -12.02
CA ASN A 69 2.39 -9.44 -12.27
C ASN A 69 2.25 -10.55 -13.30
N ALA A 70 1.42 -11.56 -13.00
CA ALA A 70 1.06 -12.61 -13.95
C ALA A 70 -0.45 -12.58 -14.16
N GLY A 71 -0.88 -12.75 -15.41
CA GLY A 71 -2.30 -12.72 -15.73
C GLY A 71 -2.63 -13.62 -16.90
N PHE A 72 -3.83 -14.16 -16.90
CA PHE A 72 -4.36 -14.91 -18.03
C PHE A 72 -5.79 -14.49 -18.31
N GLU A 73 -6.14 -14.52 -19.58
CA GLU A 73 -7.46 -14.19 -20.08
C GLU A 73 -8.10 -15.43 -20.70
N TYR A 74 -9.37 -15.64 -20.42
CA TYR A 74 -10.15 -16.69 -21.05
C TYR A 74 -11.57 -16.23 -21.29
N THR A 75 -12.21 -16.81 -22.28
CA THR A 75 -13.62 -16.55 -22.56
C THR A 75 -14.46 -17.61 -21.89
N CYS A 76 -15.30 -17.19 -20.96
CA CYS A 76 -16.28 -18.05 -20.28
C CYS A 76 -17.50 -18.31 -21.17
N ALA A 77 -18.38 -19.20 -20.69
CA ALA A 77 -19.69 -19.38 -21.29
C ALA A 77 -20.47 -18.07 -21.44
N ALA A 78 -21.33 -18.01 -22.41
CA ALA A 78 -22.16 -16.84 -22.73
C ALA A 78 -21.37 -15.56 -23.10
N GLY A 79 -20.13 -15.70 -23.55
CA GLY A 79 -19.34 -14.57 -24.12
C GLY A 79 -18.77 -13.62 -23.08
N TRP A 80 -18.71 -14.01 -21.80
CA TRP A 80 -17.97 -13.27 -20.79
C TRP A 80 -16.46 -13.46 -21.00
N LYS A 81 -15.71 -12.37 -20.95
CA LYS A 81 -14.25 -12.39 -20.86
C LYS A 81 -13.84 -12.32 -19.41
N SER A 82 -13.02 -13.25 -18.98
CA SER A 82 -12.45 -13.28 -17.63
C SER A 82 -10.96 -13.01 -17.72
N ARG A 83 -10.47 -12.16 -16.82
CA ARG A 83 -9.05 -11.90 -16.60
C ARG A 83 -8.72 -12.17 -15.16
N THR A 84 -7.86 -13.13 -14.91
CA THR A 84 -7.29 -13.39 -13.59
C THR A 84 -5.89 -12.82 -13.54
N MET A 85 -5.53 -12.18 -12.42
CA MET A 85 -4.20 -11.60 -12.21
C MET A 85 -3.68 -11.93 -10.83
N ILE A 86 -2.37 -12.12 -10.75
CA ILE A 86 -1.61 -12.30 -9.50
C ILE A 86 -0.44 -11.31 -9.53
N ASP A 87 -0.27 -10.53 -8.48
CA ASP A 87 0.86 -9.62 -8.29
C ASP A 87 1.62 -10.02 -7.03
N LEU A 88 2.90 -10.27 -7.16
CA LEU A 88 3.79 -10.58 -6.05
C LEU A 88 4.94 -9.57 -6.04
N ALA A 89 5.22 -9.00 -4.88
CA ALA A 89 6.28 -8.00 -4.75
C ALA A 89 7.00 -8.09 -3.41
N VAL A 90 8.28 -7.75 -3.46
CA VAL A 90 9.11 -7.42 -2.29
C VAL A 90 9.46 -5.95 -2.38
N ILE A 91 9.31 -5.24 -1.28
CA ILE A 91 9.49 -3.78 -1.20
C ILE A 91 10.48 -3.46 -0.08
N PRO A 92 11.80 -3.50 -0.37
CA PRO A 92 12.80 -2.96 0.55
C PRO A 92 12.56 -1.47 0.77
N THR A 93 12.76 -1.02 2.02
CA THR A 93 12.52 0.35 2.42
C THR A 93 13.72 0.89 3.19
N ALA A 94 14.25 2.01 2.76
CA ALA A 94 15.35 2.74 3.38
C ALA A 94 14.90 4.13 3.86
N GLY A 95 15.69 4.73 4.75
CA GLY A 95 15.42 6.05 5.30
C GLY A 95 14.88 6.02 6.73
N LYS A 96 14.37 7.16 7.18
CA LYS A 96 13.90 7.36 8.55
C LYS A 96 12.51 6.72 8.72
N ARG A 97 12.46 5.57 9.35
CA ARG A 97 11.25 4.71 9.48
C ARG A 97 10.61 4.75 10.86
N LYS A 98 11.19 5.51 11.77
CA LYS A 98 10.68 5.70 13.12
C LYS A 98 10.36 7.18 13.33
N THR A 99 9.32 7.45 14.07
CA THR A 99 9.04 8.79 14.61
C THR A 99 9.17 8.73 16.13
N TYR A 100 9.55 9.83 16.73
CA TYR A 100 9.67 9.96 18.17
C TYR A 100 8.52 10.85 18.65
N PHE A 101 7.89 10.45 19.76
CA PHE A 101 6.81 11.17 20.40
C PHE A 101 7.36 11.73 21.71
N GLY A 102 7.92 12.96 21.68
CA GLY A 102 8.59 13.54 22.83
C GLY A 102 9.68 12.64 23.41
N ASP A 103 9.86 12.66 24.70
CA ASP A 103 10.85 11.84 25.42
C ASP A 103 10.34 10.43 25.75
N GLU A 104 9.05 10.15 25.57
CA GLU A 104 8.39 8.96 26.10
C GLU A 104 8.22 7.80 25.12
N GLY A 105 8.47 7.98 23.84
CA GLY A 105 8.26 6.85 22.93
C GLY A 105 8.72 7.02 21.50
N SER A 106 8.89 5.91 20.82
CA SER A 106 9.11 5.89 19.39
C SER A 106 8.15 4.94 18.69
N GLY A 107 7.48 5.39 17.66
CA GLY A 107 6.65 4.57 16.78
C GLY A 107 7.35 4.25 15.47
N ARG A 108 7.21 3.03 14.98
CA ARG A 108 7.65 2.65 13.64
C ARG A 108 6.47 2.75 12.69
N PHE A 109 6.60 3.54 11.64
CA PHE A 109 5.55 3.73 10.62
C PHE A 109 5.86 3.05 9.28
N ALA A 110 7.07 2.52 9.10
CA ALA A 110 7.43 1.75 7.91
C ALA A 110 8.34 0.57 8.25
N ASN A 111 8.11 -0.55 7.58
CA ASN A 111 8.96 -1.74 7.69
C ASN A 111 10.22 -1.60 6.84
N SER A 112 11.29 -2.34 7.23
CA SER A 112 12.50 -2.42 6.40
C SER A 112 12.27 -3.16 5.09
N VAL A 113 11.40 -4.17 5.13
CA VAL A 113 10.96 -4.93 3.97
C VAL A 113 9.47 -5.20 4.12
N THR A 114 8.74 -5.07 3.03
CA THR A 114 7.33 -5.45 2.94
C THR A 114 7.18 -6.46 1.82
N TYR A 115 6.54 -7.58 2.11
CA TYR A 115 6.10 -8.58 1.14
C TYR A 115 4.63 -8.28 0.81
N ARG A 116 4.31 -8.25 -0.46
CA ARG A 116 2.95 -7.96 -0.93
C ARG A 116 2.50 -9.01 -1.93
N GLY A 117 1.31 -9.53 -1.72
CA GLY A 117 0.59 -10.39 -2.66
C GLY A 117 -0.77 -9.79 -2.98
N LYS A 118 -1.16 -9.87 -4.25
CA LYS A 118 -2.51 -9.52 -4.69
C LYS A 118 -3.02 -10.58 -5.65
N VAL A 119 -4.31 -10.87 -5.58
CA VAL A 119 -5.03 -11.68 -6.56
C VAL A 119 -6.27 -10.93 -7.00
N GLY A 120 -6.54 -10.95 -8.30
CA GLY A 120 -7.67 -10.24 -8.88
C GLY A 120 -8.39 -11.07 -9.92
N LEU A 121 -9.69 -10.84 -10.02
CA LEU A 121 -10.56 -11.37 -11.06
C LEU A 121 -11.33 -10.21 -11.67
N GLN A 122 -11.31 -10.12 -12.99
CA GLN A 122 -12.12 -9.19 -13.76
C GLN A 122 -13.01 -9.97 -14.72
N LEU A 123 -14.27 -9.61 -14.78
CA LEU A 123 -15.26 -10.16 -15.70
C LEU A 123 -15.80 -9.02 -16.56
N ALA A 124 -15.77 -9.18 -17.88
CA ALA A 124 -16.28 -8.17 -18.81
C ALA A 124 -17.20 -8.79 -19.85
N LYS A 125 -18.30 -8.09 -20.17
CA LYS A 125 -19.21 -8.42 -21.26
C LYS A 125 -19.86 -7.16 -21.81
N GLY A 126 -19.72 -6.94 -23.11
CA GLY A 126 -20.20 -5.72 -23.74
C GLY A 126 -19.59 -4.49 -23.10
N GLN A 127 -20.45 -3.59 -22.62
CA GLN A 127 -20.05 -2.33 -21.97
C GLN A 127 -19.81 -2.44 -20.45
N HIS A 128 -20.03 -3.63 -19.86
CA HIS A 128 -19.93 -3.85 -18.42
C HIS A 128 -18.65 -4.58 -18.03
N SER A 129 -18.00 -4.12 -17.01
CA SER A 129 -16.83 -4.77 -16.40
C SER A 129 -16.96 -4.76 -14.87
N PHE A 130 -16.76 -5.91 -14.25
CA PHE A 130 -16.74 -6.13 -12.81
C PHE A 130 -15.36 -6.63 -12.40
N GLY A 131 -14.82 -6.09 -11.34
CA GLY A 131 -13.54 -6.50 -10.80
C GLY A 131 -13.59 -6.73 -9.30
N LEU A 132 -12.93 -7.79 -8.86
CA LEU A 132 -12.66 -8.10 -7.47
C LEU A 132 -11.16 -8.27 -7.30
N MET A 133 -10.58 -7.59 -6.33
CA MET A 133 -9.17 -7.73 -5.98
C MET A 133 -9.02 -7.90 -4.48
N TYR A 134 -8.26 -8.90 -4.08
CA TYR A 134 -7.78 -9.10 -2.72
C TYR A 134 -6.29 -8.85 -2.67
N GLY A 135 -5.83 -8.12 -1.66
CA GLY A 135 -4.43 -7.85 -1.41
C GLY A 135 -4.06 -8.09 0.04
N ALA A 136 -2.87 -8.63 0.24
CA ALA A 136 -2.27 -8.78 1.56
C ALA A 136 -0.83 -8.28 1.53
N ALA A 137 -0.38 -7.72 2.63
CA ALA A 137 0.99 -7.29 2.82
C ALA A 137 1.47 -7.65 4.23
N ALA A 138 2.69 -8.16 4.32
CA ALA A 138 3.34 -8.49 5.57
C ALA A 138 4.69 -7.78 5.66
N GLY A 139 4.99 -7.20 6.79
CA GLY A 139 6.24 -6.50 7.04
C GLY A 139 7.18 -7.29 7.94
N ALA A 140 8.48 -6.99 7.86
CA ALA A 140 9.56 -7.69 8.57
C ALA A 140 9.46 -7.67 10.11
N HIS A 141 8.49 -6.99 10.71
CA HIS A 141 8.31 -6.88 12.16
C HIS A 141 6.89 -7.27 12.60
N GLY A 142 6.29 -8.22 11.90
CA GLY A 142 4.97 -8.75 12.25
C GLY A 142 3.79 -7.85 11.88
N SER A 143 4.01 -6.76 11.15
CA SER A 143 2.89 -5.98 10.62
C SER A 143 2.21 -6.75 9.50
N PHE A 144 0.90 -6.77 9.53
CA PHE A 144 0.07 -7.41 8.51
C PHE A 144 -1.08 -6.47 8.14
N GLY A 145 -1.34 -6.38 6.85
CA GLY A 145 -2.46 -5.61 6.32
C GLY A 145 -3.13 -6.35 5.18
N GLN A 146 -4.41 -6.17 5.03
CA GLN A 146 -5.19 -6.74 3.93
C GLN A 146 -6.20 -5.74 3.43
N ASN A 147 -6.56 -5.87 2.16
CA ASN A 147 -7.60 -5.06 1.54
C ASN A 147 -8.39 -5.86 0.50
N VAL A 148 -9.64 -5.52 0.36
CA VAL A 148 -10.52 -5.99 -0.71
C VAL A 148 -10.98 -4.78 -1.50
N THR A 149 -10.95 -4.88 -2.82
CA THR A 149 -11.43 -3.84 -3.71
C THR A 149 -12.43 -4.44 -4.68
N LEU A 150 -13.62 -3.84 -4.74
CA LEU A 150 -14.62 -4.10 -5.75
C LEU A 150 -14.70 -2.91 -6.68
N ASN A 151 -14.73 -3.15 -7.98
CA ASN A 151 -14.95 -2.11 -8.97
C ASN A 151 -16.02 -2.54 -9.98
N TYR A 152 -16.73 -1.56 -10.48
CA TYR A 152 -17.62 -1.70 -11.61
C TYR A 152 -17.33 -0.56 -12.57
N GLN A 153 -17.26 -0.87 -13.84
CA GLN A 153 -17.05 0.10 -14.91
C GLN A 153 -18.06 -0.12 -16.03
N PHE A 154 -18.64 0.96 -16.46
CA PHE A 154 -19.47 1.03 -17.67
C PHE A 154 -18.73 1.84 -18.73
N MET A 155 -18.59 1.27 -19.93
CA MET A 155 -17.95 1.93 -21.07
C MET A 155 -19.01 2.34 -22.08
N TYR A 156 -18.99 3.59 -22.52
CA TYR A 156 -19.93 4.14 -23.52
C TYR A 156 -19.55 3.72 -24.93
#